data_29fab8728c651988e90c053a228feeea
#
_entry.id   29fab8728c651988e90c053a228feeea
#
_cell.length_a   1.000
_cell.length_b   1.000
_cell.length_c   1.000
_cell.angle_alpha   90.00
_cell.angle_beta   90.00
_cell.angle_gamma   90.00
#
_symmetry.space_group_name_H-M   'P 1'
#
loop_
_entity.id
_entity.type
_entity.pdbx_description
1 polymer ?
#
loop_
_entity_poly.entity_id
_entity_poly.type
_entity_poly.pdbx_seq_one_letter_code
_entity_poly.pdbx_strand_id
1 'polypeptide(L)'
;MSTCTCNAAPKLIFPCSGGSDVGAVSDQAARKLTREGAGKMYCLAGLSGRVAGIMETTKSASAILAIDGCEQDCARKTLELAGFTKFAHLRLSDLHMAKGQTPANDANVEKAAASGRSLLS
;
A
#
# COMPACT_ATOMS: atom_id res chain seq x y z
N MET A 1 -27.15 9.92 7.90
CA MET A 1 -26.91 9.53 7.85
C MET A 1 -26.60 9.07 7.75
N SER A 2 -26.35 9.08 7.83
CA SER A 2 -26.00 8.74 7.82
C SER A 2 -25.51 8.21 7.99
N THR A 3 -25.25 8.22 8.24
CA THR A 3 -24.82 7.83 8.55
C THR A 3 -24.33 7.17 8.64
N CYS A 4 -24.27 7.14 8.74
CA CYS A 4 -23.65 6.65 8.93
C CYS A 4 -22.98 6.04 8.84
N THR A 5 -22.95 6.02 8.82
CA THR A 5 -22.25 5.60 8.75
C THR A 5 -21.43 5.29 8.33
N CYS A 6 -21.99 5.40 7.86
CA CYS A 6 -20.93 5.44 7.30
C CYS A 6 -19.63 5.54 7.89
N ASN A 7 -19.40 5.30 8.77
CA ASN A 7 -18.16 5.36 9.53
C ASN A 7 -17.37 4.07 9.49
N ALA A 8 -17.42 3.36 8.38
CA ALA A 8 -16.56 2.21 8.19
C ALA A 8 -15.11 2.72 8.26
N ALA A 9 -14.30 2.10 9.11
CA ALA A 9 -12.89 2.43 9.20
C ALA A 9 -12.22 2.17 7.84
N PRO A 10 -11.30 3.02 7.41
CA PRO A 10 -10.72 2.91 6.08
C PRO A 10 -9.82 1.68 5.94
N LYS A 11 -9.73 1.18 4.71
CA LYS A 11 -8.69 0.24 4.32
C LYS A 11 -7.56 1.07 3.73
N LEU A 12 -6.39 1.03 4.35
CA LEU A 12 -5.26 1.87 3.96
C LEU A 12 -4.23 1.09 3.17
N ILE A 13 -3.61 1.74 2.20
CA ILE A 13 -2.60 1.14 1.33
C ILE A 13 -1.32 1.97 1.45
N PHE A 14 -0.23 1.30 1.77
CA PHE A 14 1.07 1.95 1.92
C PHE A 14 2.04 1.35 0.91
N PRO A 15 2.22 1.99 -0.26
CA PRO A 15 3.23 1.54 -1.22
C PRO A 15 4.60 2.08 -0.85
N CYS A 16 5.65 1.35 -1.22
CA CYS A 16 7.01 1.80 -0.97
C CYS A 16 7.34 3.07 -1.77
N SER A 17 6.76 3.23 -2.96
CA SER A 17 6.93 4.42 -3.80
C SER A 17 8.39 4.81 -4.01
N GLY A 18 9.28 3.83 -4.03
CA GLY A 18 10.70 4.09 -4.13
C GLY A 18 11.14 4.55 -5.52
N GLY A 19 12.41 4.89 -5.67
CA GLY A 19 12.95 5.43 -6.92
C GLY A 19 13.17 4.41 -8.03
N SER A 20 12.94 3.13 -7.77
CA SER A 20 13.10 2.07 -8.76
C SER A 20 11.82 1.91 -9.60
N ASP A 21 11.93 1.12 -10.70
CA ASP A 21 10.78 0.79 -11.53
C ASP A 21 9.71 0.04 -10.75
N VAL A 22 10.09 -0.94 -9.94
CA VAL A 22 9.12 -1.68 -9.10
C VAL A 22 8.53 -0.79 -8.01
N GLY A 23 9.27 0.22 -7.53
CA GLY A 23 8.72 1.24 -6.63
C GLY A 23 7.64 2.05 -7.33
N ALA A 24 7.86 2.43 -8.59
CA ALA A 24 6.86 3.13 -9.37
C ALA A 24 5.64 2.25 -9.62
N VAL A 25 5.82 0.96 -9.89
CA VAL A 25 4.69 0.03 -10.06
C VAL A 25 3.88 -0.05 -8.76
N SER A 26 4.53 -0.17 -7.61
CA SER A 26 3.83 -0.23 -6.32
C SER A 26 3.03 1.04 -6.06
N ASP A 27 3.60 2.20 -6.35
CA ASP A 27 2.94 3.50 -6.20
C ASP A 27 1.71 3.58 -7.11
N GLN A 28 1.89 3.28 -8.39
CA GLN A 28 0.80 3.36 -9.36
C GLN A 28 -0.32 2.35 -9.05
N ALA A 29 0.03 1.17 -8.55
CA ALA A 29 -0.96 0.17 -8.16
C ALA A 29 -1.80 0.68 -6.98
N ALA A 30 -1.17 1.30 -5.99
CA ALA A 30 -1.90 1.87 -4.85
C ALA A 30 -2.85 2.98 -5.30
N ARG A 31 -2.43 3.81 -6.23
CA ARG A 31 -3.27 4.89 -6.79
C ARG A 31 -4.45 4.31 -7.57
N LYS A 32 -4.21 3.25 -8.35
CA LYS A 32 -5.27 2.58 -9.09
C LYS A 32 -6.31 1.96 -8.15
N LEU A 33 -5.85 1.27 -7.12
CA LEU A 33 -6.76 0.69 -6.11
C LEU A 33 -7.59 1.78 -5.42
N THR A 34 -6.99 2.94 -5.18
CA THR A 34 -7.70 4.07 -4.58
C THR A 34 -8.79 4.59 -5.52
N ARG A 35 -8.48 4.76 -6.80
CA ARG A 35 -9.47 5.21 -7.79
C ARG A 35 -10.63 4.23 -7.92
N GLU A 36 -10.35 2.94 -7.73
CA GLU A 36 -11.38 1.89 -7.84
C GLU A 36 -12.19 1.72 -6.55
N GLY A 37 -11.80 2.38 -5.47
CA GLY A 37 -12.52 2.25 -4.21
C GLY A 37 -12.18 1.01 -3.42
N ALA A 38 -11.12 0.28 -3.79
CA ALA A 38 -10.71 -0.94 -3.07
C ALA A 38 -10.05 -0.63 -1.73
N GLY A 39 -9.48 0.56 -1.61
CA GLY A 39 -8.83 1.05 -0.40
C GLY A 39 -8.44 2.49 -0.63
N LYS A 40 -7.59 3.02 0.25
CA LYS A 40 -7.14 4.40 0.15
C LYS A 40 -5.63 4.44 0.33
N MET A 41 -4.93 4.93 -0.68
CA MET A 41 -3.48 5.14 -0.56
C MET A 41 -3.21 6.17 0.53
N TYR A 42 -2.28 5.84 1.41
CA TYR A 42 -1.94 6.71 2.51
C TYR A 42 -0.44 6.99 2.54
N CYS A 43 0.00 7.84 3.44
CA CYS A 43 1.34 8.42 3.37
C CYS A 43 2.35 7.63 4.19
N LEU A 44 3.18 6.83 3.52
CA LEU A 44 4.24 6.06 4.19
C LEU A 44 5.28 6.98 4.84
N ALA A 45 5.61 8.09 4.18
CA ALA A 45 6.56 9.07 4.72
C ALA A 45 6.04 9.66 6.04
N GLY A 46 4.73 9.87 6.15
CA GLY A 46 4.12 10.35 7.38
C GLY A 46 4.23 9.38 8.53
N LEU A 47 4.17 8.08 8.24
CA LEU A 47 4.44 7.06 9.26
C LEU A 47 5.89 7.09 9.70
N SER A 48 6.82 7.22 8.74
CA SER A 48 8.25 7.32 9.06
C SER A 48 8.53 8.53 9.96
N GLY A 49 7.87 9.66 9.70
CA GLY A 49 8.02 10.88 10.46
C GLY A 49 7.20 10.94 11.73
N ARG A 50 6.40 9.92 12.02
CA ARG A 50 5.51 9.87 13.19
C ARG A 50 4.55 11.05 13.22
N VAL A 51 4.02 11.45 12.07
CA VAL A 51 3.04 12.53 11.98
C VAL A 51 1.77 12.11 12.71
N ALA A 52 1.36 12.86 13.73
CA ALA A 52 0.32 12.43 14.66
C ALA A 52 -1.00 12.06 13.99
N GLY A 53 -1.49 12.88 13.07
CA GLY A 53 -2.74 12.59 12.38
C GLY A 53 -2.66 11.34 11.51
N ILE A 54 -1.52 11.10 10.90
CA ILE A 54 -1.30 9.91 10.07
C ILE A 54 -1.23 8.67 10.94
N MET A 55 -0.53 8.76 12.08
CA MET A 55 -0.46 7.65 13.03
C MET A 55 -1.86 7.28 13.55
N GLU A 56 -2.66 8.28 13.92
CA GLU A 56 -4.00 8.02 14.46
C GLU A 56 -4.94 7.41 13.42
N THR A 57 -4.92 7.91 12.19
CA THR A 57 -5.74 7.34 11.13
C THR A 57 -5.34 5.89 10.86
N THR A 58 -4.04 5.61 10.88
CA THR A 58 -3.55 4.25 10.64
C THR A 58 -4.00 3.30 11.75
N LYS A 59 -3.99 3.76 13.00
CA LYS A 59 -4.49 2.96 14.13
C LYS A 59 -5.96 2.60 13.97
N SER A 60 -6.74 3.45 13.34
CA SER A 60 -8.19 3.24 13.17
C SER A 60 -8.53 2.44 11.92
N ALA A 61 -7.56 2.05 11.10
CA ALA A 61 -7.81 1.35 9.85
C ALA A 61 -8.43 -0.02 10.09
N SER A 62 -9.39 -0.40 9.24
CA SER A 62 -10.00 -1.73 9.30
C SER A 62 -9.11 -2.78 8.63
N ALA A 63 -8.25 -2.36 7.71
CA ALA A 63 -7.27 -3.22 7.05
C ALA A 63 -6.12 -2.35 6.57
N ILE A 64 -4.95 -2.93 6.50
CA ILE A 64 -3.75 -2.26 6.00
C ILE A 64 -3.08 -3.19 5.00
N LEU A 65 -2.70 -2.64 3.85
CA LEU A 65 -1.93 -3.36 2.84
C LEU A 65 -0.62 -2.62 2.61
N ALA A 66 0.50 -3.30 2.79
CA ALA A 66 1.81 -2.79 2.43
C ALA A 66 2.20 -3.36 1.08
N ILE A 67 2.62 -2.52 0.15
CA ILE A 67 3.09 -2.97 -1.17
C ILE A 67 4.56 -2.61 -1.31
N ASP A 68 5.40 -3.61 -1.41
CA ASP A 68 6.84 -3.43 -1.61
C ASP A 68 7.25 -3.91 -3.00
N GLY A 69 8.13 -3.16 -3.66
CA GLY A 69 8.61 -3.52 -4.99
C GLY A 69 9.63 -4.63 -4.96
N CYS A 70 10.50 -4.65 -3.97
CA CYS A 70 11.61 -5.60 -3.90
C CYS A 70 11.79 -6.17 -2.50
N GLU A 71 12.79 -7.05 -2.33
CA GLU A 71 13.03 -7.79 -1.09
C GLU A 71 13.50 -6.92 0.06
N GLN A 72 13.76 -5.65 -0.15
CA GLN A 72 14.15 -4.77 0.95
C GLN A 72 12.99 -4.47 1.89
N ASP A 73 11.75 -4.61 1.42
CA ASP A 73 10.54 -4.51 2.25
C ASP A 73 10.42 -3.20 3.01
N CYS A 74 10.69 -2.08 2.33
CA CYS A 74 10.70 -0.77 2.98
C CYS A 74 9.35 -0.40 3.59
N ALA A 75 8.24 -0.70 2.90
CA ALA A 75 6.92 -0.39 3.44
C ALA A 75 6.60 -1.25 4.65
N ARG A 76 6.87 -2.56 4.56
CA ARG A 76 6.66 -3.46 5.68
C ARG A 76 7.47 -3.02 6.89
N LYS A 77 8.75 -2.74 6.69
CA LYS A 77 9.64 -2.33 7.79
C LYS A 77 9.21 -1.02 8.42
N THR A 78 8.75 -0.07 7.60
CA THR A 78 8.26 1.21 8.10
C THR A 78 7.05 1.02 9.02
N LEU A 79 6.09 0.17 8.59
CA LEU A 79 4.93 -0.13 9.42
C LEU A 79 5.34 -0.80 10.74
N GLU A 80 6.24 -1.77 10.66
CA GLU A 80 6.71 -2.47 11.87
C GLU A 80 7.39 -1.52 12.85
N LEU A 81 8.26 -0.65 12.34
CA LEU A 81 8.95 0.33 13.18
C LEU A 81 7.99 1.34 13.81
N ALA A 82 6.87 1.60 13.14
CA ALA A 82 5.84 2.49 13.68
C ALA A 82 4.91 1.78 14.68
N GLY A 83 5.10 0.49 14.89
CA GLY A 83 4.33 -0.29 15.87
C GLY A 83 3.14 -1.05 15.29
N PHE A 84 2.99 -1.09 13.97
CA PHE A 84 1.89 -1.80 13.33
C PHE A 84 2.35 -3.20 12.92
N THR A 85 1.66 -4.22 13.41
CA THR A 85 2.03 -5.61 13.13
C THR A 85 0.96 -6.39 12.39
N LYS A 86 -0.26 -5.86 12.30
CA LYS A 86 -1.38 -6.54 11.63
C LYS A 86 -1.66 -5.87 10.29
N PHE A 87 -1.07 -6.43 9.23
CA PHE A 87 -1.30 -5.91 7.88
C PHE A 87 -1.01 -7.02 6.87
N ALA A 88 -1.63 -6.90 5.70
CA ALA A 88 -1.31 -7.74 4.56
C ALA A 88 -0.08 -7.18 3.86
N HIS A 89 0.74 -8.05 3.30
CA HIS A 89 1.97 -7.64 2.62
C HIS A 89 2.00 -8.22 1.21
N LEU A 90 2.19 -7.35 0.23
CA LEU A 90 2.38 -7.73 -1.17
C LEU A 90 3.79 -7.30 -1.57
N ARG A 91 4.60 -8.26 -1.99
CA ARG A 91 5.94 -7.99 -2.50
C ARG A 91 5.94 -8.31 -3.99
N LEU A 92 6.22 -7.30 -4.83
CA LEU A 92 6.14 -7.48 -6.27
C LEU A 92 7.18 -8.45 -6.81
N SER A 93 8.33 -8.57 -6.15
CA SER A 93 9.33 -9.57 -6.55
C SER A 93 8.79 -10.99 -6.45
N ASP A 94 7.82 -11.25 -5.59
CA ASP A 94 7.17 -12.55 -5.49
C ASP A 94 6.23 -12.81 -6.69
N LEU A 95 5.89 -11.77 -7.44
CA LEU A 95 5.11 -11.88 -8.68
C LEU A 95 6.03 -11.92 -9.92
N HIS A 96 7.30 -12.22 -9.71
CA HIS A 96 8.32 -12.27 -10.76
C HIS A 96 8.57 -10.91 -11.42
N MET A 97 8.35 -9.83 -10.67
CA MET A 97 8.67 -8.48 -11.12
C MET A 97 10.08 -8.12 -10.67
N ALA A 98 11.06 -8.35 -11.54
CA ALA A 98 12.45 -8.09 -11.21
C ALA A 98 12.75 -6.59 -11.28
N LYS A 99 13.45 -6.10 -10.27
CA LYS A 99 13.89 -4.70 -10.22
C LYS A 99 14.81 -4.40 -11.40
N GLY A 100 14.52 -3.33 -12.10
CA GLY A 100 15.27 -2.92 -13.29
C GLY A 100 14.74 -3.52 -14.59
N GLN A 101 13.77 -4.43 -14.53
CA GLN A 101 13.20 -5.10 -15.69
C GLN A 101 11.68 -5.06 -15.71
N THR A 102 11.07 -4.19 -14.91
CA THR A 102 9.62 -4.13 -14.76
C THR A 102 9.14 -2.69 -14.94
N PRO A 103 8.97 -2.24 -16.19
CA PRO A 103 8.50 -0.86 -16.41
C PRO A 103 7.11 -0.65 -15.79
N ALA A 104 6.86 0.60 -15.36
CA ALA A 104 5.58 0.95 -14.76
C ALA A 104 4.54 1.20 -15.85
N ASN A 105 4.24 0.16 -16.62
CA ASN A 105 3.22 0.21 -17.66
C ASN A 105 1.89 -0.34 -17.14
N ASP A 106 0.83 -0.16 -17.93
CA ASP A 106 -0.52 -0.54 -17.52
C ASP A 106 -0.62 -2.02 -17.16
N ALA A 107 0.05 -2.89 -17.90
CA ALA A 107 -0.02 -4.33 -17.65
C ALA A 107 0.60 -4.71 -16.30
N ASN A 108 1.77 -4.18 -15.99
CA ASN A 108 2.45 -4.46 -14.72
C ASN A 108 1.70 -3.82 -13.56
N VAL A 109 1.20 -2.60 -13.73
CA VAL A 109 0.42 -1.92 -12.70
C VAL A 109 -0.86 -2.71 -12.40
N GLU A 110 -1.56 -3.18 -13.43
CA GLU A 110 -2.79 -3.97 -13.21
C GLU A 110 -2.48 -5.30 -12.54
N LYS A 111 -1.38 -5.95 -12.90
CA LYS A 111 -0.99 -7.21 -12.25
C LYS A 111 -0.77 -7.01 -10.75
N ALA A 112 -0.08 -5.94 -10.39
CA ALA A 112 0.15 -5.61 -8.99
C ALA A 112 -1.16 -5.22 -8.30
N ALA A 113 -1.99 -4.42 -8.96
CA ALA A 113 -3.27 -3.99 -8.40
C ALA A 113 -4.22 -5.17 -8.17
N ALA A 114 -4.25 -6.15 -9.09
CA ALA A 114 -5.10 -7.33 -8.93
C ALA A 114 -4.74 -8.11 -7.68
N SER A 115 -3.44 -8.30 -7.42
CA SER A 115 -2.98 -8.98 -6.19
C SER A 115 -3.35 -8.19 -4.95
N GLY A 116 -3.16 -6.87 -4.98
CA GLY A 116 -3.52 -6.01 -3.85
C GLY A 116 -5.02 -5.99 -3.58
N ARG A 117 -5.81 -5.97 -4.64
CA ARG A 117 -7.28 -5.99 -4.53
C ARG A 117 -7.74 -7.26 -3.83
N SER A 118 -7.15 -8.39 -4.18
CA SER A 118 -7.46 -9.67 -3.55
C SER A 118 -7.14 -9.65 -2.06
N LEU A 119 -6.03 -9.05 -1.67
CA LEU A 119 -5.61 -8.97 -0.27
C LEU A 119 -6.49 -8.01 0.55
N LEU A 120 -7.16 -7.06 -0.09
CA LEU A 120 -8.03 -6.10 0.57
C LEU A 120 -9.49 -6.54 0.65
N SER A 121 -9.86 -7.57 -0.09
CA SER A 121 -11.26 -8.03 -0.14
C SER A 121 -11.67 -8.82 1.10
#